data_3db6af0ecb0b29becedee5e25541dc89
#
_entry.id   3db6af0ecb0b29becedee5e25541dc89
#
_cell.length_a   1.000
_cell.length_b   1.000
_cell.length_c   1.000
_cell.angle_alpha   90.00
_cell.angle_beta   90.00
_cell.angle_gamma   90.00
#
_symmetry.space_group_name_H-M   'P 1'
#
loop_
_entity.id
_entity.type
_entity.pdbx_description
1 polymer ?
#
loop_
_entity_poly.entity_id
_entity_poly.type
_entity_poly.pdbx_seq_one_letter_code
_entity_poly.pdbx_strand_id
1 'polypeptide(L)'
;MSPGSDRWDSLTVGLPNRVEVQGIALHPDNPAIVYAGTNDGPYRSHDRGDHWERLDYPKGDPGVWTFLFRPGDPTVMYIGTAPGEIYRSTNSGDSWQRLNTTMGSNECQMTFPTRVIGLTADPNFPDEMYAGLEVAGVIRSSDGGESWEEITGSLAPNEDTLDLHGVQCTAASPHTVFLTTRQGPF
;
A
#
# COMPACT_ATOMS: atom_id res chain seq x y z
N MET A 1 9.47 21.58 0.42
CA MET A 1 10.35 22.56 -0.25
C MET A 1 9.51 23.78 -0.61
N SER A 2 9.87 24.98 -0.13
CA SER A 2 9.22 26.19 -0.59
C SER A 2 9.59 26.46 -2.05
N PRO A 3 8.69 26.97 -2.91
CA PRO A 3 9.03 27.27 -4.29
C PRO A 3 10.28 28.18 -4.39
N GLY A 4 11.30 27.73 -5.11
CA GLY A 4 12.57 28.45 -5.30
C GLY A 4 13.62 28.24 -4.22
N SER A 5 13.44 27.26 -3.30
CA SER A 5 14.44 26.87 -2.30
C SER A 5 15.07 25.52 -2.67
N ASP A 6 16.39 25.42 -2.64
CA ASP A 6 17.15 24.17 -2.76
C ASP A 6 17.31 23.46 -1.41
N ARG A 7 16.66 23.96 -0.36
CA ARG A 7 16.76 23.43 1.00
C ARG A 7 15.67 22.37 1.25
N TRP A 8 16.10 21.26 1.83
CA TRP A 8 15.22 20.21 2.38
C TRP A 8 15.11 20.37 3.90
N ASP A 9 13.88 20.42 4.40
CA ASP A 9 13.60 20.46 5.83
C ASP A 9 13.06 19.11 6.29
N SER A 10 13.49 18.67 7.47
CA SER A 10 13.02 17.42 8.06
C SER A 10 11.66 17.64 8.74
N LEU A 11 10.67 16.81 8.41
CA LEU A 11 9.30 16.88 8.93
C LEU A 11 9.05 15.67 9.85
N THR A 12 9.55 15.71 11.07
CA THR A 12 9.56 14.56 11.99
C THR A 12 8.85 14.80 13.32
N VAL A 13 8.19 15.93 13.50
CA VAL A 13 7.49 16.25 14.76
C VAL A 13 6.33 15.30 14.98
N GLY A 14 6.36 14.52 16.05
CA GLY A 14 5.35 13.49 16.36
C GLY A 14 5.72 12.09 15.89
N LEU A 15 6.76 11.92 15.05
CA LEU A 15 7.30 10.62 14.71
C LEU A 15 8.30 10.11 15.76
N PRO A 16 8.45 8.79 15.95
CA PRO A 16 9.49 8.22 16.80
C PRO A 16 10.91 8.55 16.33
N ASN A 17 11.88 8.62 17.25
CA ASN A 17 13.27 8.99 16.96
C ASN A 17 14.01 8.06 15.98
N ARG A 18 13.53 6.87 15.73
CA ARG A 18 14.14 5.87 14.83
C ARG A 18 13.07 5.24 13.95
N VAL A 19 12.23 6.06 13.37
CA VAL A 19 11.22 5.60 12.45
C VAL A 19 11.83 5.40 11.06
N GLU A 20 11.45 4.31 10.41
CA GLU A 20 11.69 4.08 8.99
C GLU A 20 10.38 4.31 8.25
N VAL A 21 10.35 5.29 7.35
CA VAL A 21 9.18 5.59 6.53
C VAL A 21 9.30 4.81 5.22
N GLN A 22 8.35 3.91 4.97
CA GLN A 22 8.32 3.02 3.81
C GLN A 22 7.40 3.55 2.69
N GLY A 23 6.35 4.26 3.05
CA GLY A 23 5.37 4.79 2.11
C GLY A 23 4.81 6.13 2.53
N ILE A 24 4.40 6.92 1.55
CA ILE A 24 3.69 8.19 1.74
C ILE A 24 2.48 8.20 0.82
N ALA A 25 1.35 8.71 1.34
CA ALA A 25 0.15 8.94 0.55
C ALA A 25 -0.47 10.31 0.89
N LEU A 26 -0.97 11.00 -0.13
CA LEU A 26 -1.73 12.23 0.02
C LEU A 26 -3.21 11.90 -0.02
N HIS A 27 -4.00 12.51 0.86
CA HIS A 27 -5.46 12.38 0.79
C HIS A 27 -5.99 12.96 -0.53
N PRO A 28 -6.82 12.21 -1.30
CA PRO A 28 -7.23 12.62 -2.65
C PRO A 28 -7.91 13.99 -2.71
N ASP A 29 -8.77 14.28 -1.72
CA ASP A 29 -9.59 15.50 -1.70
C ASP A 29 -8.97 16.63 -0.87
N ASN A 30 -7.96 16.35 -0.06
CA ASN A 30 -7.30 17.35 0.78
C ASN A 30 -5.79 17.10 0.89
N PRO A 31 -4.98 17.75 0.04
CA PRO A 31 -3.53 17.52 0.02
C PRO A 31 -2.79 18.06 1.26
N ALA A 32 -3.48 18.69 2.21
CA ALA A 32 -2.89 19.02 3.50
C ALA A 32 -2.83 17.80 4.43
N ILE A 33 -3.66 16.78 4.17
CA ILE A 33 -3.65 15.51 4.91
C ILE A 33 -2.67 14.56 4.23
N VAL A 34 -1.67 14.14 4.98
CA VAL A 34 -0.61 13.23 4.52
C VAL A 34 -0.58 12.01 5.44
N TYR A 35 -0.40 10.84 4.86
CA TYR A 35 -0.22 9.59 5.58
C TYR A 35 1.20 9.06 5.38
N ALA A 36 1.80 8.55 6.43
CA ALA A 36 3.11 7.90 6.40
C ALA A 36 3.00 6.47 6.93
N GLY A 37 3.44 5.52 6.12
CA GLY A 37 3.59 4.13 6.50
C GLY A 37 4.98 3.90 7.08
N THR A 38 5.05 3.35 8.28
CA THR A 38 6.31 3.19 8.99
C THR A 38 6.46 1.78 9.56
N ASN A 39 7.67 1.47 10.04
CA ASN A 39 7.94 0.25 10.80
C ASN A 39 7.25 0.19 12.19
N ASP A 40 6.63 1.30 12.63
CA ASP A 40 5.83 1.40 13.87
C ASP A 40 4.32 1.52 13.61
N GLY A 41 3.90 1.37 12.33
CA GLY A 41 2.52 1.48 11.88
C GLY A 41 2.24 2.76 11.09
N PRO A 42 0.95 3.08 10.84
CA PRO A 42 0.56 4.26 10.08
C PRO A 42 0.50 5.53 10.92
N TYR A 43 0.92 6.63 10.32
CA TYR A 43 0.83 7.99 10.87
C TYR A 43 0.06 8.89 9.93
N ARG A 44 -0.58 9.93 10.48
CA ARG A 44 -1.29 10.97 9.72
C ARG A 44 -0.81 12.35 10.15
N SER A 45 -0.71 13.25 9.18
CA SER A 45 -0.57 14.69 9.40
C SER A 45 -1.77 15.41 8.81
N HIS A 46 -2.24 16.48 9.46
CA HIS A 46 -3.28 17.38 8.96
C HIS A 46 -2.73 18.71 8.45
N ASP A 47 -1.42 18.90 8.52
CA ASP A 47 -0.72 20.15 8.25
C ASP A 47 0.52 19.99 7.34
N ARG A 48 0.40 19.13 6.34
CA ARG A 48 1.42 18.86 5.31
C ARG A 48 2.73 18.28 5.85
N GLY A 49 2.66 17.56 6.98
CA GLY A 49 3.80 16.91 7.60
C GLY A 49 4.48 17.72 8.71
N ASP A 50 3.96 18.88 9.07
CA ASP A 50 4.52 19.68 10.16
C ASP A 50 4.36 18.96 11.50
N HIS A 51 3.22 18.25 11.72
CA HIS A 51 2.99 17.41 12.89
C HIS A 51 2.36 16.08 12.47
N TRP A 52 2.81 15.00 13.12
CA TRP A 52 2.33 13.63 12.87
C TRP A 52 1.67 13.05 14.12
N GLU A 53 0.55 12.36 13.93
CA GLU A 53 -0.12 11.55 14.93
C GLU A 53 -0.11 10.08 14.53
N ARG A 54 0.14 9.18 15.49
CA ARG A 54 0.02 7.74 15.26
C ARG A 54 -1.45 7.37 15.20
N LEU A 55 -1.84 6.62 14.19
CA LEU A 55 -3.19 6.10 14.06
C LEU A 55 -3.41 4.88 14.96
N ASP A 56 -4.68 4.56 15.26
CA ASP A 56 -5.05 3.40 16.10
C ASP A 56 -4.87 2.09 15.30
N TYR A 57 -3.64 1.63 15.27
CA TYR A 57 -3.19 0.41 14.62
C TYR A 57 -2.62 -0.53 15.68
N PRO A 58 -2.92 -1.84 15.65
CA PRO A 58 -2.49 -2.77 16.68
C PRO A 58 -0.98 -2.72 16.92
N LYS A 59 -0.57 -2.74 18.20
CA LYS A 59 0.86 -2.72 18.55
C LYS A 59 1.50 -4.06 18.26
N GLY A 60 2.66 -4.01 17.63
CA GLY A 60 3.42 -5.21 17.25
C GLY A 60 2.98 -5.81 15.93
N ASP A 61 2.00 -5.23 15.27
CA ASP A 61 1.62 -5.59 13.91
C ASP A 61 2.68 -5.12 12.90
N PRO A 62 2.66 -5.70 11.68
CA PRO A 62 3.66 -5.43 10.65
C PRO A 62 3.78 -3.94 10.28
N GLY A 63 4.97 -3.53 9.86
CA GLY A 63 5.20 -2.19 9.32
C GLY A 63 4.42 -1.93 8.04
N VAL A 64 3.98 -0.68 7.86
CA VAL A 64 3.13 -0.27 6.73
C VAL A 64 3.99 0.17 5.56
N TRP A 65 3.76 -0.46 4.38
CA TRP A 65 4.52 -0.23 3.15
C TRP A 65 3.76 0.56 2.10
N THR A 66 2.44 0.40 2.00
CA THR A 66 1.65 1.06 0.96
C THR A 66 0.26 1.44 1.47
N PHE A 67 -0.33 2.42 0.80
CA PHE A 67 -1.70 2.89 1.03
C PHE A 67 -2.50 2.85 -0.27
N LEU A 68 -3.79 2.58 -0.13
CA LEU A 68 -4.78 2.77 -1.17
C LEU A 68 -5.98 3.48 -0.59
N PHE A 69 -6.40 4.57 -1.19
CA PHE A 69 -7.72 5.17 -0.97
C PHE A 69 -8.72 4.54 -1.95
N ARG A 70 -9.89 4.15 -1.44
CA ARG A 70 -10.95 3.64 -2.32
C ARG A 70 -11.38 4.74 -3.29
N PRO A 71 -11.40 4.49 -4.61
CA PRO A 71 -11.93 5.44 -5.58
C PRO A 71 -13.37 5.84 -5.24
N GLY A 72 -13.65 7.15 -5.22
CA GLY A 72 -14.97 7.70 -4.93
C GLY A 72 -15.36 7.79 -3.45
N ASP A 73 -14.60 7.14 -2.55
CA ASP A 73 -14.81 7.24 -1.09
C ASP A 73 -13.48 7.13 -0.33
N PRO A 74 -12.73 8.23 -0.17
CA PRO A 74 -11.43 8.21 0.51
C PRO A 74 -11.50 8.01 2.03
N THR A 75 -12.70 7.93 2.62
CA THR A 75 -12.83 7.50 4.03
C THR A 75 -12.53 6.01 4.19
N VAL A 76 -12.68 5.25 3.11
CA VAL A 76 -12.28 3.85 3.04
C VAL A 76 -10.85 3.77 2.51
N MET A 77 -9.98 3.19 3.32
CA MET A 77 -8.55 3.07 3.04
C MET A 77 -8.08 1.64 3.25
N TYR A 78 -7.03 1.28 2.53
CA TYR A 78 -6.33 0.01 2.70
C TYR A 78 -4.84 0.28 2.91
N ILE A 79 -4.20 -0.55 3.70
CA ILE A 79 -2.74 -0.57 3.85
C ILE A 79 -2.22 -1.97 3.60
N GLY A 80 -1.06 -2.04 2.96
CA GLY A 80 -0.28 -3.25 2.79
C GLY A 80 0.97 -3.19 3.66
N THR A 81 1.38 -4.35 4.17
CA THR A 81 2.40 -4.45 5.24
C THR A 81 3.56 -5.37 4.88
N ALA A 82 4.57 -5.38 5.76
CA ALA A 82 5.67 -6.35 5.81
C ALA A 82 5.87 -6.86 7.25
N PRO A 83 5.68 -8.18 7.54
CA PRO A 83 5.19 -9.25 6.64
C PRO A 83 3.87 -8.92 5.95
N GLY A 84 3.62 -9.57 4.79
CA GLY A 84 2.51 -9.29 3.91
C GLY A 84 1.16 -9.55 4.56
N GLU A 85 0.41 -8.49 4.84
CA GLU A 85 -0.98 -8.48 5.28
C GLU A 85 -1.68 -7.26 4.69
N ILE A 86 -3.00 -7.29 4.63
CA ILE A 86 -3.80 -6.14 4.19
C ILE A 86 -4.78 -5.79 5.31
N TYR A 87 -4.84 -4.51 5.63
CA TYR A 87 -5.82 -3.95 6.57
C TYR A 87 -6.72 -2.96 5.86
N ARG A 88 -7.94 -2.84 6.33
CA ARG A 88 -8.92 -1.86 5.87
C ARG A 88 -9.32 -0.95 7.01
N SER A 89 -9.44 0.33 6.72
CA SER A 89 -10.13 1.33 7.53
C SER A 89 -11.37 1.82 6.78
N THR A 90 -12.45 2.12 7.50
CA THR A 90 -13.68 2.75 6.96
C THR A 90 -13.94 4.12 7.59
N ASN A 91 -12.94 4.68 8.26
CA ASN A 91 -13.03 5.94 9.00
C ASN A 91 -11.74 6.77 8.86
N SER A 92 -11.21 6.88 7.64
CA SER A 92 -10.03 7.70 7.30
C SER A 92 -8.77 7.33 8.08
N GLY A 93 -8.63 6.05 8.48
CA GLY A 93 -7.49 5.55 9.20
C GLY A 93 -7.58 5.64 10.73
N ASP A 94 -8.69 6.09 11.29
CA ASP A 94 -8.86 6.17 12.75
C ASP A 94 -8.88 4.79 13.43
N SER A 95 -9.27 3.74 12.70
CA SER A 95 -9.13 2.34 13.14
C SER A 95 -8.95 1.42 11.94
N TRP A 96 -8.36 0.23 12.19
CA TRP A 96 -7.98 -0.71 11.15
C TRP A 96 -8.45 -2.12 11.49
N GLN A 97 -8.97 -2.81 10.48
CA GLN A 97 -9.35 -4.22 10.53
C GLN A 97 -8.45 -5.01 9.59
N ARG A 98 -7.81 -6.05 10.11
CA ARG A 98 -7.07 -7.02 9.29
C ARG A 98 -8.04 -7.80 8.41
N LEU A 99 -7.75 -7.87 7.12
CA LEU A 99 -8.50 -8.67 6.17
C LEU A 99 -7.97 -10.11 6.13
N ASN A 100 -8.84 -11.05 5.80
CA ASN A 100 -8.45 -12.43 5.59
C ASN A 100 -7.89 -12.60 4.18
N THR A 101 -6.58 -12.46 4.04
CA THR A 101 -5.88 -12.59 2.75
C THR A 101 -5.08 -13.87 2.72
N THR A 102 -5.26 -14.67 1.67
CA THR A 102 -4.35 -15.76 1.34
C THR A 102 -3.22 -15.16 0.51
N MET A 103 -2.12 -14.82 1.18
CA MET A 103 -0.90 -14.40 0.50
C MET A 103 -0.27 -15.63 -0.13
N GLY A 104 -0.56 -15.90 -1.41
CA GLY A 104 -0.04 -16.96 -2.25
C GLY A 104 0.75 -18.12 -1.59
N SER A 105 0.57 -19.30 -2.06
CA SER A 105 1.26 -20.50 -1.54
C SER A 105 2.74 -20.60 -1.95
N ASN A 106 3.27 -19.57 -2.63
CA ASN A 106 4.65 -19.58 -3.09
C ASN A 106 5.56 -19.37 -1.89
N GLU A 107 6.28 -20.41 -1.54
CA GLU A 107 7.39 -20.34 -0.62
C GLU A 107 8.36 -19.27 -1.13
N CYS A 108 8.31 -18.10 -0.50
CA CYS A 108 9.27 -17.04 -0.77
C CYS A 108 10.66 -17.59 -0.43
N GLN A 109 11.50 -17.76 -1.43
CA GLN A 109 12.89 -18.25 -1.24
C GLN A 109 13.81 -17.16 -0.66
N MET A 110 13.27 -15.98 -0.39
CA MET A 110 14.00 -14.87 0.18
C MET A 110 14.23 -15.06 1.69
N THR A 111 15.26 -14.41 2.20
CA THR A 111 15.57 -14.42 3.65
C THR A 111 14.65 -13.54 4.48
N PHE A 112 13.72 -12.85 3.86
CA PHE A 112 12.72 -11.98 4.48
C PHE A 112 11.30 -12.37 4.04
N PRO A 113 10.28 -12.10 4.86
CA PRO A 113 8.91 -12.41 4.51
C PRO A 113 8.41 -11.55 3.35
N THR A 114 7.50 -12.11 2.53
CA THR A 114 6.78 -11.37 1.49
C THR A 114 6.20 -10.06 2.03
N ARG A 115 6.21 -9.03 1.20
CA ARG A 115 5.66 -7.69 1.48
C ARG A 115 4.58 -7.35 0.48
N VAL A 116 3.57 -6.60 0.91
CA VAL A 116 2.62 -5.94 0.01
C VAL A 116 3.23 -4.61 -0.41
N ILE A 117 3.90 -4.60 -1.57
CA ILE A 117 4.65 -3.42 -2.04
C ILE A 117 3.77 -2.39 -2.73
N GLY A 118 2.58 -2.79 -3.18
CA GLY A 118 1.63 -1.90 -3.84
C GLY A 118 0.20 -2.39 -3.72
N LEU A 119 -0.72 -1.45 -3.61
CA LEU A 119 -2.16 -1.65 -3.68
C LEU A 119 -2.74 -0.70 -4.70
N THR A 120 -3.65 -1.18 -5.54
CA THR A 120 -4.39 -0.35 -6.50
C THR A 120 -5.82 -0.85 -6.63
N ALA A 121 -6.72 0.03 -7.08
CA ALA A 121 -8.10 -0.33 -7.43
C ALA A 121 -8.43 0.23 -8.81
N ASP A 122 -9.34 -0.43 -9.52
CA ASP A 122 -9.85 0.11 -10.78
C ASP A 122 -10.70 1.36 -10.49
N PRO A 123 -10.36 2.52 -11.06
CA PRO A 123 -11.10 3.75 -10.79
C PRO A 123 -12.58 3.71 -11.21
N ASN A 124 -12.95 2.83 -12.18
CA ASN A 124 -14.32 2.67 -12.65
C ASN A 124 -15.07 1.57 -11.87
N PHE A 125 -14.34 0.65 -11.25
CA PHE A 125 -14.86 -0.49 -10.50
C PHE A 125 -14.15 -0.58 -9.14
N PRO A 126 -14.48 0.29 -8.16
CA PRO A 126 -13.71 0.45 -6.91
C PRO A 126 -13.59 -0.81 -6.03
N ASP A 127 -14.44 -1.81 -6.27
CA ASP A 127 -14.37 -3.10 -5.58
C ASP A 127 -13.38 -4.06 -6.23
N GLU A 128 -12.93 -3.76 -7.45
CA GLU A 128 -11.88 -4.50 -8.13
C GLU A 128 -10.51 -3.94 -7.75
N MET A 129 -9.79 -4.73 -6.96
CA MET A 129 -8.54 -4.32 -6.34
C MET A 129 -7.43 -5.31 -6.66
N TYR A 130 -6.19 -4.83 -6.65
CA TYR A 130 -5.00 -5.64 -6.87
C TYR A 130 -3.94 -5.31 -5.84
N ALA A 131 -3.25 -6.35 -5.36
CA ALA A 131 -2.08 -6.21 -4.49
C ALA A 131 -0.87 -6.86 -5.15
N GLY A 132 0.20 -6.08 -5.30
CA GLY A 132 1.50 -6.55 -5.71
C GLY A 132 2.30 -7.03 -4.52
N LEU A 133 2.81 -8.26 -4.61
CA LEU A 133 3.57 -8.92 -3.56
C LEU A 133 5.04 -9.01 -3.99
N GLU A 134 5.95 -8.63 -3.10
CA GLU A 134 7.38 -8.83 -3.36
C GLU A 134 7.70 -10.32 -3.39
N VAL A 135 8.18 -10.79 -4.54
CA VAL A 135 8.56 -12.20 -4.81
C VAL A 135 7.41 -13.22 -4.63
N ALA A 136 6.15 -12.77 -4.72
CA ALA A 136 4.99 -13.65 -4.62
C ALA A 136 3.88 -13.33 -5.64
N GLY A 137 4.16 -12.43 -6.60
CA GLY A 137 3.24 -12.12 -7.71
C GLY A 137 2.10 -11.20 -7.32
N VAL A 138 0.90 -11.47 -7.84
CA VAL A 138 -0.27 -10.60 -7.74
C VAL A 138 -1.49 -11.35 -7.20
N ILE A 139 -2.20 -10.71 -6.29
CA ILE A 139 -3.53 -11.14 -5.86
C ILE A 139 -4.58 -10.09 -6.24
N ARG A 140 -5.80 -10.55 -6.52
CA ARG A 140 -6.95 -9.74 -6.91
C ARG A 140 -8.10 -9.93 -5.95
N SER A 141 -8.84 -8.87 -5.69
CA SER A 141 -10.17 -8.90 -5.08
C SER A 141 -11.17 -8.31 -6.07
N SER A 142 -12.40 -8.84 -6.10
CA SER A 142 -13.54 -8.31 -6.86
C SER A 142 -14.69 -7.83 -5.96
N ASP A 143 -14.47 -7.81 -4.65
CA ASP A 143 -15.49 -7.56 -3.62
C ASP A 143 -15.05 -6.55 -2.55
N GLY A 144 -14.15 -5.62 -2.92
CA GLY A 144 -13.68 -4.59 -2.02
C GLY A 144 -12.76 -5.11 -0.90
N GLY A 145 -12.07 -6.23 -1.16
CA GLY A 145 -11.08 -6.81 -0.25
C GLY A 145 -11.62 -7.85 0.72
N GLU A 146 -12.89 -8.27 0.60
CA GLU A 146 -13.46 -9.33 1.46
C GLU A 146 -12.86 -10.69 1.14
N SER A 147 -12.58 -10.94 -0.15
CA SER A 147 -11.86 -12.13 -0.60
C SER A 147 -10.78 -11.79 -1.62
N TRP A 148 -9.74 -12.65 -1.69
CA TRP A 148 -8.60 -12.46 -2.57
C TRP A 148 -8.24 -13.77 -3.26
N GLU A 149 -7.91 -13.68 -4.54
CA GLU A 149 -7.45 -14.79 -5.38
C GLU A 149 -6.07 -14.48 -6.00
N GLU A 150 -5.24 -15.50 -6.13
CA GLU A 150 -3.97 -15.37 -6.85
C GLU A 150 -4.21 -15.36 -8.35
N ILE A 151 -3.66 -14.35 -9.04
CA ILE A 151 -3.75 -14.20 -10.49
C ILE A 151 -2.38 -14.19 -11.18
N THR A 152 -1.36 -14.63 -10.48
CA THR A 152 0.04 -14.66 -10.94
C THR A 152 0.22 -15.45 -12.24
N GLY A 153 -0.53 -16.50 -12.44
CA GLY A 153 -0.68 -17.40 -13.58
C GLY A 153 0.38 -17.32 -14.69
N SER A 154 0.21 -16.41 -15.62
CA SER A 154 1.09 -16.26 -16.79
C SER A 154 2.40 -15.51 -16.51
N LEU A 155 2.55 -14.89 -15.35
CA LEU A 155 3.82 -14.28 -14.92
C LEU A 155 4.86 -15.32 -14.48
N ALA A 156 4.41 -16.53 -14.14
CA ALA A 156 5.31 -17.62 -13.73
C ALA A 156 6.12 -18.13 -14.94
N PRO A 157 7.34 -18.66 -14.77
CA PRO A 157 7.82 -19.29 -13.53
C PRO A 157 9.18 -18.82 -13.02
N ASN A 158 9.54 -17.58 -13.05
CA ASN A 158 10.86 -17.21 -12.55
C ASN A 158 10.77 -16.07 -11.50
N GLU A 159 11.74 -16.04 -10.59
CA GLU A 159 11.82 -15.07 -9.51
C GLU A 159 11.81 -13.62 -10.01
N ASP A 160 12.41 -13.33 -11.16
CA ASP A 160 12.50 -11.99 -11.72
C ASP A 160 11.16 -11.43 -12.20
N THR A 161 10.21 -12.29 -12.62
CA THR A 161 8.85 -11.88 -12.98
C THR A 161 7.92 -11.80 -11.77
N LEU A 162 8.23 -12.53 -10.70
CA LEU A 162 7.47 -12.51 -9.45
C LEU A 162 7.92 -11.40 -8.49
N ASP A 163 9.13 -10.84 -8.71
CA ASP A 163 9.64 -9.71 -7.93
C ASP A 163 9.03 -8.41 -8.47
N LEU A 164 7.87 -8.08 -7.93
CA LEU A 164 7.13 -6.89 -8.30
C LEU A 164 7.72 -5.64 -7.66
N HIS A 165 7.75 -4.56 -8.44
CA HIS A 165 8.18 -3.23 -8.03
C HIS A 165 7.04 -2.21 -8.07
N GLY A 166 5.91 -2.57 -8.69
CA GLY A 166 4.74 -1.71 -8.76
C GLY A 166 3.52 -2.39 -9.36
N VAL A 167 2.35 -1.90 -8.98
CA VAL A 167 1.06 -2.33 -9.47
C VAL A 167 0.18 -1.10 -9.65
N GLN A 168 -0.50 -0.98 -10.80
CA GLN A 168 -1.29 0.21 -11.14
C GLN A 168 -2.49 -0.12 -12.01
N CYS A 169 -3.66 0.47 -11.70
CA CYS A 169 -4.82 0.54 -12.57
C CYS A 169 -5.01 1.94 -13.15
N THR A 170 -5.76 2.05 -14.23
CA THR A 170 -6.11 3.33 -14.85
C THR A 170 -7.55 3.32 -15.36
N ALA A 171 -8.24 4.45 -15.24
CA ALA A 171 -9.58 4.64 -15.77
C ALA A 171 -9.68 4.47 -17.30
N ALA A 172 -8.56 4.62 -18.01
CA ALA A 172 -8.50 4.48 -19.47
C ALA A 172 -8.55 3.01 -19.94
N SER A 173 -8.24 2.05 -19.05
CA SER A 173 -8.27 0.62 -19.34
C SER A 173 -8.92 -0.13 -18.16
N PRO A 174 -10.25 -0.16 -18.10
CA PRO A 174 -10.98 -0.89 -17.06
C PRO A 174 -10.61 -2.38 -17.05
N HIS A 175 -10.63 -2.98 -15.85
CA HIS A 175 -10.30 -4.39 -15.63
C HIS A 175 -8.86 -4.77 -16.06
N THR A 176 -7.96 -3.77 -16.16
CA THR A 176 -6.57 -3.99 -16.53
C THR A 176 -5.66 -3.52 -15.41
N VAL A 177 -4.74 -4.39 -15.01
CA VAL A 177 -3.66 -4.07 -14.08
C VAL A 177 -2.33 -4.04 -14.82
N PHE A 178 -1.55 -3.02 -14.57
CA PHE A 178 -0.18 -2.88 -15.07
C PHE A 178 0.79 -3.21 -13.94
N LEU A 179 1.79 -3.99 -14.27
CA LEU A 179 2.80 -4.43 -13.32
C LEU A 179 4.18 -3.96 -13.77
N THR A 180 5.05 -3.70 -12.81
CA THR A 180 6.49 -3.55 -13.07
C THR A 180 7.24 -4.61 -12.29
N THR A 181 8.14 -5.30 -12.99
CA THR A 181 8.98 -6.36 -12.45
C THR A 181 10.42 -6.10 -12.82
N ARG A 182 11.37 -6.94 -12.37
CA ARG A 182 12.77 -6.88 -12.84
C ARG A 182 12.92 -7.08 -14.34
N GLN A 183 11.99 -7.76 -15.00
CA GLN A 183 12.04 -8.01 -16.44
C GLN A 183 11.33 -6.94 -17.27
N GLY A 184 10.68 -5.94 -16.63
CA GLY A 184 10.01 -4.85 -17.30
C GLY A 184 8.51 -4.76 -16.98
N PRO A 185 7.75 -3.98 -17.75
CA PRO A 185 6.30 -3.84 -17.55
C PRO A 185 5.53 -5.01 -18.17
N PHE A 186 4.40 -5.35 -17.54
CA PHE A 186 3.39 -6.30 -18.01
C PHE A 186 2.01 -5.68 -17.97
#